data_668a6162dbf3b0188d61bf7d0c039407
#
_entry.id   668a6162dbf3b0188d61bf7d0c039407
#
_cell.length_a   1.000
_cell.length_b   1.000
_cell.length_c   1.000
_cell.angle_alpha   90.00
_cell.angle_beta   90.00
_cell.angle_gamma   90.00
#
_symmetry.space_group_name_H-M   'P 1'
#
loop_
_entity.id
_entity.type
_entity.pdbx_description
1 polymer ?
#
loop_
_entity_poly.entity_id
_entity_poly.type
_entity_poly.pdbx_seq_one_letter_code
_entity_poly.pdbx_strand_id
1 'polypeptide(L)'
;MFQIISPQGVNAQRLVKMKNRDGQRARVGLREIAAAAGVSVATVSRVLNGNSRVDPGIQKLVLDAAAGLNIDLSQRNKTKAIAFLQCNRTMLHAFHSRILVGAEQCCAAHGWDMVFLSFNYSPHVSWKELHLPRVVQRHDVVRAVILAGTNSMNLIEMLEHKAITFAVLGNNVIDAPPNLRHDVVLSDDIQGGYDMTWHLIRLGHRRIGFVGNTRLPWFARCFAGYRRAMMEAGMELRQSSISSEDDGEIGYLGTKSLLSASEPITAIFAGNDPTAHGVYKALRDSGLRIPDDVSVAGCNDTVGSWLYPGLTTIREFPEQLGTNLVEVLLNRIANPRQDPQCVTIPTELVKRESCRSISPVADPGASTHAAAVVMSR
;
A
#
# COMPACT_ATOMS: atom_id res chain seq x y z
N MET A 1 42.52 -30.91 -21.23
CA MET A 1 41.74 -31.83 -22.07
C MET A 1 40.60 -32.35 -21.22
N PHE A 2 39.48 -31.57 -21.15
CA PHE A 2 38.27 -31.97 -20.42
C PHE A 2 37.15 -32.09 -21.45
N GLN A 3 36.64 -33.30 -21.60
CA GLN A 3 35.50 -33.59 -22.48
C GLN A 3 34.22 -33.13 -21.81
N ILE A 4 33.47 -32.26 -22.51
CA ILE A 4 32.11 -31.88 -22.16
C ILE A 4 31.16 -32.95 -22.72
N ILE A 5 30.47 -33.66 -21.84
CA ILE A 5 29.41 -34.61 -22.21
C ILE A 5 28.09 -33.80 -22.29
N SER A 6 27.52 -33.77 -23.50
CA SER A 6 26.18 -33.24 -23.79
C SER A 6 25.08 -34.19 -23.29
N PRO A 7 24.02 -33.74 -22.59
CA PRO A 7 22.85 -34.57 -22.36
C PRO A 7 21.88 -34.48 -23.53
N GLN A 8 21.68 -35.60 -24.16
CA GLN A 8 20.71 -35.83 -25.22
C GLN A 8 19.25 -35.71 -24.75
N GLY A 9 18.47 -35.02 -25.52
CA GLY A 9 17.07 -35.18 -25.90
C GLY A 9 16.09 -35.78 -24.90
N VAL A 10 15.38 -34.96 -24.13
CA VAL A 10 14.08 -35.36 -23.55
C VAL A 10 12.97 -34.83 -24.47
N ASN A 11 12.29 -35.77 -25.07
CA ASN A 11 11.29 -35.64 -26.11
C ASN A 11 10.08 -34.78 -25.64
N ALA A 12 9.86 -33.60 -26.24
CA ALA A 12 8.76 -32.69 -25.92
C ALA A 12 7.37 -33.32 -26.00
N GLN A 13 7.21 -34.41 -26.72
CA GLN A 13 5.95 -35.17 -26.78
C GLN A 13 5.61 -35.93 -25.49
N ARG A 14 6.57 -36.18 -24.59
CA ARG A 14 6.32 -36.80 -23.29
C ARG A 14 5.75 -35.83 -22.26
N LEU A 15 6.07 -34.54 -22.33
CA LEU A 15 5.57 -33.50 -21.43
C LEU A 15 4.12 -33.11 -21.71
N VAL A 16 3.66 -33.17 -22.96
CA VAL A 16 2.25 -32.91 -23.32
C VAL A 16 1.33 -34.06 -22.85
N LYS A 17 1.82 -35.30 -22.84
CA LYS A 17 1.06 -36.44 -22.29
C LYS A 17 0.97 -36.45 -20.76
N MET A 18 1.91 -35.84 -20.03
CA MET A 18 1.82 -35.74 -18.57
C MET A 18 0.79 -34.68 -18.11
N LYS A 19 0.66 -33.55 -18.81
CA LYS A 19 -0.36 -32.52 -18.46
C LYS A 19 -1.81 -33.00 -18.59
N ASN A 20 -2.09 -33.93 -19.50
CA ASN A 20 -3.43 -34.51 -19.63
C ASN A 20 -3.71 -35.62 -18.58
N ARG A 21 -2.68 -36.20 -17.94
CA ARG A 21 -2.85 -37.25 -16.94
C ARG A 21 -3.25 -36.70 -15.57
N ASP A 22 -2.82 -35.51 -15.17
CA ASP A 22 -3.10 -34.98 -13.83
C ASP A 22 -4.56 -34.50 -13.71
N GLY A 23 -5.13 -33.89 -14.74
CA GLY A 23 -6.54 -33.53 -14.77
C GLY A 23 -7.49 -34.74 -14.83
N GLN A 24 -7.07 -35.80 -15.50
CA GLN A 24 -7.82 -37.06 -15.57
C GLN A 24 -7.70 -37.88 -14.27
N ARG A 25 -6.52 -37.91 -13.62
CA ARG A 25 -6.31 -38.55 -12.29
C ARG A 25 -7.16 -37.88 -11.22
N ALA A 26 -7.30 -36.55 -11.21
CA ALA A 26 -8.12 -35.86 -10.22
C ALA A 26 -9.64 -36.19 -10.36
N ARG A 27 -10.14 -36.42 -11.59
CA ARG A 27 -11.53 -36.85 -11.81
C ARG A 27 -11.76 -38.32 -11.53
N VAL A 28 -10.78 -39.20 -11.79
CA VAL A 28 -10.79 -40.61 -11.44
C VAL A 28 -10.90 -40.75 -9.92
N GLY A 29 -10.08 -40.09 -9.14
CA GLY A 29 -10.09 -40.18 -7.68
C GLY A 29 -11.43 -39.80 -7.02
N LEU A 30 -12.21 -38.80 -7.54
CA LEU A 30 -13.54 -38.47 -7.01
C LEU A 30 -14.58 -39.57 -7.24
N ARG A 31 -14.51 -40.25 -8.39
CA ARG A 31 -15.39 -41.34 -8.72
C ARG A 31 -15.08 -42.59 -7.88
N GLU A 32 -13.81 -42.84 -7.63
CA GLU A 32 -13.34 -43.96 -6.78
C GLU A 32 -13.76 -43.78 -5.33
N ILE A 33 -13.60 -42.54 -4.78
CA ILE A 33 -14.08 -42.20 -3.44
C ILE A 33 -15.61 -42.35 -3.36
N ALA A 34 -16.35 -41.86 -4.35
CA ALA A 34 -17.79 -41.92 -4.41
C ALA A 34 -18.28 -43.40 -4.41
N ALA A 35 -17.63 -44.27 -5.22
CA ALA A 35 -17.94 -45.68 -5.27
C ALA A 35 -17.61 -46.38 -3.93
N ALA A 36 -16.46 -46.08 -3.32
CA ALA A 36 -16.04 -46.70 -2.05
C ALA A 36 -16.89 -46.23 -0.87
N ALA A 37 -17.33 -44.97 -0.86
CA ALA A 37 -18.18 -44.37 0.19
C ALA A 37 -19.70 -44.63 -0.05
N GLY A 38 -20.10 -45.19 -1.18
CA GLY A 38 -21.51 -45.45 -1.52
C GLY A 38 -22.32 -44.14 -1.71
N VAL A 39 -21.70 -43.04 -2.12
CA VAL A 39 -22.34 -41.73 -2.30
C VAL A 39 -22.16 -41.18 -3.71
N SER A 40 -22.90 -40.10 -4.07
CA SER A 40 -22.72 -39.44 -5.37
C SER A 40 -21.39 -38.68 -5.44
N VAL A 41 -20.82 -38.52 -6.65
CA VAL A 41 -19.65 -37.69 -6.90
C VAL A 41 -19.89 -36.23 -6.46
N ALA A 42 -21.12 -35.76 -6.58
CA ALA A 42 -21.51 -34.42 -6.10
C ALA A 42 -21.46 -34.33 -4.55
N THR A 43 -21.81 -35.41 -3.84
CA THR A 43 -21.70 -35.50 -2.37
C THR A 43 -20.25 -35.50 -1.94
N VAL A 44 -19.37 -36.27 -2.58
CA VAL A 44 -17.94 -36.25 -2.35
C VAL A 44 -17.38 -34.86 -2.58
N SER A 45 -17.75 -34.21 -3.68
CA SER A 45 -17.31 -32.83 -3.98
C SER A 45 -17.76 -31.82 -2.91
N ARG A 46 -18.98 -31.97 -2.36
CA ARG A 46 -19.47 -31.09 -1.26
C ARG A 46 -18.70 -31.31 0.04
N VAL A 47 -18.43 -32.56 0.41
CA VAL A 47 -17.63 -32.89 1.59
C VAL A 47 -16.23 -32.29 1.47
N LEU A 48 -15.57 -32.51 0.34
CA LEU A 48 -14.20 -32.02 0.10
C LEU A 48 -14.11 -30.50 -0.04
N ASN A 49 -15.23 -29.82 -0.30
CA ASN A 49 -15.30 -28.35 -0.32
C ASN A 49 -15.74 -27.75 1.03
N GLY A 50 -15.82 -28.54 2.10
CA GLY A 50 -16.16 -28.06 3.44
C GLY A 50 -17.59 -27.53 3.57
N ASN A 51 -18.54 -28.04 2.76
CA ASN A 51 -19.92 -27.58 2.82
C ASN A 51 -20.59 -28.08 4.11
N SER A 52 -20.89 -27.19 5.04
CA SER A 52 -21.48 -27.44 6.35
C SER A 52 -22.90 -28.07 6.32
N ARG A 53 -23.52 -28.19 5.15
CA ARG A 53 -24.84 -28.84 4.96
C ARG A 53 -24.77 -30.34 4.68
N VAL A 54 -23.59 -30.97 4.72
CA VAL A 54 -23.44 -32.40 4.56
C VAL A 54 -23.48 -33.05 5.95
N ASP A 55 -24.27 -34.11 6.06
CA ASP A 55 -24.38 -34.89 7.30
C ASP A 55 -23.00 -35.37 7.79
N PRO A 56 -22.68 -35.22 9.10
CA PRO A 56 -21.39 -35.62 9.67
C PRO A 56 -21.03 -37.06 9.45
N GLY A 57 -22.00 -37.98 9.43
CA GLY A 57 -21.80 -39.41 9.15
C GLY A 57 -21.36 -39.66 7.71
N ILE A 58 -21.99 -38.95 6.76
CA ILE A 58 -21.60 -39.00 5.33
C ILE A 58 -20.21 -38.38 5.15
N GLN A 59 -19.91 -37.28 5.86
CA GLN A 59 -18.59 -36.68 5.83
C GLN A 59 -17.49 -37.63 6.29
N LYS A 60 -17.73 -38.34 7.38
CA LYS A 60 -16.79 -39.38 7.90
C LYS A 60 -16.62 -40.52 6.91
N LEU A 61 -17.71 -41.06 6.33
CA LEU A 61 -17.65 -42.13 5.33
C LEU A 61 -16.80 -41.75 4.11
N VAL A 62 -16.93 -40.52 3.62
CA VAL A 62 -16.15 -40.03 2.47
C VAL A 62 -14.68 -39.87 2.80
N LEU A 63 -14.33 -39.41 4.01
CA LEU A 63 -12.96 -39.22 4.47
C LEU A 63 -12.29 -40.60 4.72
N ASP A 64 -12.99 -41.55 5.32
CA ASP A 64 -12.51 -42.91 5.56
C ASP A 64 -12.29 -43.66 4.22
N ALA A 65 -13.20 -43.53 3.27
CA ALA A 65 -13.07 -44.10 1.93
C ALA A 65 -11.85 -43.55 1.18
N ALA A 66 -11.61 -42.24 1.28
CA ALA A 66 -10.44 -41.60 0.67
C ALA A 66 -9.12 -42.08 1.30
N ALA A 67 -9.09 -42.20 2.62
CA ALA A 67 -7.93 -42.76 3.36
C ALA A 67 -7.65 -44.19 2.96
N GLY A 68 -8.69 -45.03 2.85
CA GLY A 68 -8.59 -46.42 2.42
C GLY A 68 -8.06 -46.61 0.99
N LEU A 69 -8.28 -45.61 0.14
CA LEU A 69 -7.77 -45.60 -1.24
C LEU A 69 -6.38 -44.93 -1.36
N ASN A 70 -5.74 -44.56 -0.27
CA ASN A 70 -4.48 -43.79 -0.25
C ASN A 70 -4.56 -42.50 -1.10
N ILE A 71 -5.76 -41.90 -1.19
CA ILE A 71 -5.96 -40.63 -1.89
C ILE A 71 -5.67 -39.50 -0.89
N ASP A 72 -4.57 -38.82 -1.12
CA ASP A 72 -4.21 -37.62 -0.34
C ASP A 72 -5.21 -36.48 -0.61
N LEU A 73 -6.10 -36.23 0.37
CA LEU A 73 -7.07 -35.16 0.32
C LEU A 73 -6.48 -33.80 0.75
N SER A 74 -5.30 -33.79 1.37
CA SER A 74 -4.63 -32.56 1.80
C SER A 74 -4.24 -31.67 0.59
N GLN A 75 -3.92 -32.30 -0.54
CA GLN A 75 -3.64 -31.61 -1.81
C GLN A 75 -4.91 -31.08 -2.52
N ARG A 76 -6.11 -31.41 -2.02
CA ARG A 76 -7.39 -30.96 -2.57
C ARG A 76 -8.04 -29.81 -1.81
N ASN A 77 -7.46 -29.36 -0.72
CA ASN A 77 -7.82 -28.07 -0.16
C ASN A 77 -7.52 -27.03 -1.23
N LYS A 78 -8.60 -26.49 -1.85
CA LYS A 78 -8.47 -25.41 -2.84
C LYS A 78 -7.62 -24.36 -2.19
N THR A 79 -6.47 -24.08 -2.75
CA THR A 79 -5.60 -22.97 -2.35
C THR A 79 -6.47 -21.72 -2.20
N LYS A 80 -6.60 -21.24 -0.99
CA LYS A 80 -7.31 -20.01 -0.71
C LYS A 80 -6.27 -18.90 -0.69
N ALA A 81 -6.06 -18.25 -1.82
CA ALA A 81 -5.09 -17.20 -1.92
C ALA A 81 -5.74 -15.82 -2.13
N ILE A 82 -5.14 -14.82 -1.53
CA ILE A 82 -5.36 -13.40 -1.82
C ILE A 82 -4.15 -12.93 -2.62
N ALA A 83 -4.39 -12.23 -3.73
CA ALA A 83 -3.32 -11.63 -4.51
C ALA A 83 -3.05 -10.20 -4.02
N PHE A 84 -1.80 -9.91 -3.69
CA PHE A 84 -1.31 -8.56 -3.48
C PHE A 84 -0.79 -8.04 -4.82
N LEU A 85 -1.54 -7.15 -5.46
CA LEU A 85 -1.25 -6.62 -6.78
C LEU A 85 -0.56 -5.26 -6.65
N GLN A 86 0.76 -5.24 -6.82
CA GLN A 86 1.57 -4.04 -6.83
C GLN A 86 1.51 -3.41 -8.23
N CYS A 87 0.69 -2.37 -8.38
CA CYS A 87 0.42 -1.73 -9.66
C CYS A 87 1.36 -0.55 -9.93
N ASN A 88 1.84 -0.45 -11.17
CA ASN A 88 2.58 0.72 -11.70
C ASN A 88 3.74 1.22 -10.80
N ARG A 89 4.39 0.29 -10.12
CA ARG A 89 5.61 0.50 -9.33
C ARG A 89 6.59 -0.60 -9.66
N THR A 90 7.78 -0.23 -10.12
CA THR A 90 8.83 -1.18 -10.52
C THR A 90 9.55 -1.81 -9.34
N MET A 91 9.57 -1.14 -8.18
CA MET A 91 10.23 -1.59 -6.97
C MET A 91 9.24 -1.70 -5.82
N LEU A 92 9.45 -2.71 -4.96
CA LEU A 92 8.71 -2.83 -3.72
C LEU A 92 9.26 -1.80 -2.71
N HIS A 93 8.62 -0.65 -2.66
CA HIS A 93 8.96 0.44 -1.77
C HIS A 93 8.78 0.06 -0.30
N ALA A 94 9.59 0.61 0.63
CA ALA A 94 9.56 0.28 2.06
C ALA A 94 8.14 0.34 2.67
N PHE A 95 7.34 1.32 2.29
CA PHE A 95 5.94 1.44 2.72
C PHE A 95 5.09 0.24 2.26
N HIS A 96 5.15 -0.10 0.96
CA HIS A 96 4.38 -1.22 0.41
C HIS A 96 4.88 -2.59 0.90
N SER A 97 6.20 -2.75 1.15
CA SER A 97 6.73 -3.99 1.74
C SER A 97 6.17 -4.25 3.13
N ARG A 98 6.02 -3.20 3.96
CA ARG A 98 5.44 -3.31 5.30
C ARG A 98 3.93 -3.58 5.24
N ILE A 99 3.20 -3.01 4.27
CA ILE A 99 1.79 -3.39 4.01
C ILE A 99 1.69 -4.87 3.64
N LEU A 100 2.56 -5.34 2.74
CA LEU A 100 2.60 -6.75 2.33
C LEU A 100 2.87 -7.67 3.53
N VAL A 101 3.80 -7.31 4.43
CA VAL A 101 4.08 -8.08 5.65
C VAL A 101 2.84 -8.19 6.54
N GLY A 102 2.15 -7.09 6.81
CA GLY A 102 0.92 -7.10 7.61
C GLY A 102 -0.20 -7.93 6.96
N ALA A 103 -0.35 -7.82 5.64
CA ALA A 103 -1.32 -8.59 4.88
C ALA A 103 -1.00 -10.09 4.87
N GLU A 104 0.27 -10.48 4.68
CA GLU A 104 0.73 -11.87 4.70
C GLU A 104 0.50 -12.51 6.07
N GLN A 105 0.92 -11.83 7.15
CA GLN A 105 0.71 -12.32 8.52
C GLN A 105 -0.77 -12.53 8.84
N CYS A 106 -1.64 -11.61 8.41
CA CYS A 106 -3.08 -11.75 8.57
C CYS A 106 -3.65 -12.91 7.75
N CYS A 107 -3.22 -13.08 6.50
CA CYS A 107 -3.60 -14.22 5.67
C CYS A 107 -3.20 -15.55 6.34
N ALA A 108 -1.95 -15.66 6.78
CA ALA A 108 -1.42 -16.86 7.44
C ALA A 108 -2.22 -17.22 8.71
N ALA A 109 -2.56 -16.22 9.53
CA ALA A 109 -3.38 -16.39 10.75
C ALA A 109 -4.78 -16.96 10.45
N HIS A 110 -5.33 -16.68 9.26
CA HIS A 110 -6.64 -17.17 8.82
C HIS A 110 -6.56 -18.41 7.90
N GLY A 111 -5.38 -19.00 7.71
CA GLY A 111 -5.18 -20.16 6.85
C GLY A 111 -5.35 -19.86 5.35
N TRP A 112 -4.95 -18.64 4.94
CA TRP A 112 -4.92 -18.19 3.55
C TRP A 112 -3.48 -17.99 3.09
N ASP A 113 -3.24 -18.23 1.81
CA ASP A 113 -1.96 -17.93 1.17
C ASP A 113 -1.97 -16.51 0.59
N MET A 114 -0.79 -15.87 0.53
CA MET A 114 -0.58 -14.60 -0.16
C MET A 114 0.23 -14.79 -1.44
N VAL A 115 -0.25 -14.23 -2.55
CA VAL A 115 0.47 -14.23 -3.83
C VAL A 115 0.83 -12.80 -4.20
N PHE A 116 2.13 -12.48 -4.21
CA PHE A 116 2.60 -11.17 -4.68
C PHE A 116 2.72 -11.16 -6.20
N LEU A 117 2.18 -10.10 -6.82
CA LEU A 117 2.23 -9.86 -8.26
C LEU A 117 2.57 -8.39 -8.55
N SER A 118 3.53 -8.17 -9.44
CA SER A 118 3.76 -6.85 -10.05
C SER A 118 2.94 -6.74 -11.33
N PHE A 119 2.24 -5.62 -11.50
CA PHE A 119 1.37 -5.39 -12.65
C PHE A 119 1.48 -3.96 -13.16
N ASN A 120 2.11 -3.78 -14.31
CA ASN A 120 2.22 -2.49 -14.96
C ASN A 120 1.18 -2.37 -16.09
N TYR A 121 0.45 -1.28 -16.10
CA TYR A 121 -0.56 -0.97 -17.10
C TYR A 121 -0.69 0.55 -17.29
N SER A 122 -1.23 0.98 -18.43
CA SER A 122 -1.50 2.39 -18.67
C SER A 122 -2.81 2.83 -18.01
N PRO A 123 -2.82 3.92 -17.22
CA PRO A 123 -4.05 4.47 -16.66
C PRO A 123 -4.97 5.12 -17.70
N HIS A 124 -4.46 5.34 -18.94
CA HIS A 124 -5.19 6.08 -19.98
C HIS A 124 -5.88 5.18 -21.01
N VAL A 125 -5.67 3.86 -20.96
CA VAL A 125 -6.38 2.92 -21.84
C VAL A 125 -7.75 2.54 -21.26
N SER A 126 -8.66 2.10 -22.12
CA SER A 126 -9.95 1.57 -21.68
C SER A 126 -9.73 0.31 -20.82
N TRP A 127 -10.59 0.09 -19.82
CA TRP A 127 -10.58 -1.13 -19.04
C TRP A 127 -10.68 -2.40 -19.90
N LYS A 128 -11.31 -2.34 -21.09
CA LYS A 128 -11.44 -3.45 -22.04
C LYS A 128 -10.10 -3.89 -22.64
N GLU A 129 -9.12 -3.00 -22.68
CA GLU A 129 -7.79 -3.24 -23.22
C GLU A 129 -6.80 -3.75 -22.17
N LEU A 130 -7.17 -3.71 -20.89
CA LEU A 130 -6.33 -4.21 -19.83
C LEU A 130 -6.29 -5.73 -19.81
N HIS A 131 -5.12 -6.30 -19.55
CA HIS A 131 -4.92 -7.74 -19.47
C HIS A 131 -4.37 -8.12 -18.09
N LEU A 132 -5.27 -8.51 -17.18
CA LEU A 132 -4.90 -8.96 -15.84
C LEU A 132 -3.96 -10.17 -15.89
N PRO A 133 -3.06 -10.31 -14.90
CA PRO A 133 -2.27 -11.52 -14.74
C PRO A 133 -3.18 -12.77 -14.73
N ARG A 134 -2.76 -13.81 -15.43
CA ARG A 134 -3.60 -15.03 -15.63
C ARG A 134 -4.02 -15.68 -14.31
N VAL A 135 -3.18 -15.61 -13.28
CA VAL A 135 -3.47 -16.20 -11.97
C VAL A 135 -4.61 -15.47 -11.26
N VAL A 136 -4.72 -14.14 -11.41
CA VAL A 136 -5.81 -13.32 -10.85
C VAL A 136 -7.18 -13.71 -11.45
N GLN A 137 -7.19 -14.17 -12.71
CA GLN A 137 -8.41 -14.61 -13.40
C GLN A 137 -8.83 -16.05 -13.04
N ARG A 138 -8.02 -16.73 -12.20
CA ARG A 138 -8.31 -18.08 -11.73
C ARG A 138 -8.98 -18.04 -10.35
N HIS A 139 -10.31 -17.91 -10.36
CA HIS A 139 -11.13 -17.86 -9.12
C HIS A 139 -11.05 -19.15 -8.26
N ASP A 140 -10.51 -20.24 -8.80
CA ASP A 140 -10.23 -21.47 -8.08
C ASP A 140 -8.93 -21.40 -7.25
N VAL A 141 -8.06 -20.43 -7.55
CA VAL A 141 -6.77 -20.19 -6.87
C VAL A 141 -6.82 -18.87 -6.09
N VAL A 142 -7.01 -17.75 -6.78
CA VAL A 142 -7.08 -16.40 -6.18
C VAL A 142 -8.54 -16.04 -5.96
N ARG A 143 -8.90 -15.79 -4.70
CA ARG A 143 -10.28 -15.50 -4.28
C ARG A 143 -10.55 -14.00 -4.17
N ALA A 144 -9.52 -13.21 -3.94
CA ALA A 144 -9.62 -11.76 -3.83
C ALA A 144 -8.28 -11.09 -4.14
N VAL A 145 -8.32 -9.77 -4.35
CA VAL A 145 -7.16 -8.96 -4.75
C VAL A 145 -7.03 -7.74 -3.84
N ILE A 146 -5.84 -7.48 -3.33
CA ILE A 146 -5.46 -6.20 -2.74
C ILE A 146 -4.84 -5.35 -3.85
N LEU A 147 -5.39 -4.16 -4.10
CA LEU A 147 -4.80 -3.17 -5.00
C LEU A 147 -3.84 -2.25 -4.23
N ALA A 148 -2.54 -2.47 -4.41
CA ALA A 148 -1.45 -1.67 -3.88
C ALA A 148 -0.67 -0.99 -5.03
N GLY A 149 0.35 -0.17 -4.69
CA GLY A 149 1.06 0.62 -5.68
C GLY A 149 0.26 1.83 -6.15
N THR A 150 0.34 2.18 -7.41
CA THR A 150 -0.42 3.28 -8.02
C THR A 150 -1.54 2.72 -8.88
N ASN A 151 -2.78 3.01 -8.52
CA ASN A 151 -3.97 2.50 -9.18
C ASN A 151 -4.77 3.60 -9.89
N SER A 152 -5.63 3.21 -10.82
CA SER A 152 -6.53 4.11 -11.55
C SER A 152 -7.89 3.45 -11.79
N MET A 153 -8.88 4.26 -12.13
CA MET A 153 -10.28 3.81 -12.23
C MET A 153 -10.50 2.72 -13.28
N ASN A 154 -9.76 2.72 -14.38
CA ASN A 154 -9.90 1.68 -15.42
C ASN A 154 -9.57 0.26 -14.92
N LEU A 155 -8.61 0.11 -13.98
CA LEU A 155 -8.35 -1.19 -13.36
C LEU A 155 -9.50 -1.59 -12.40
N ILE A 156 -9.99 -0.64 -11.63
CA ILE A 156 -11.12 -0.85 -10.72
C ILE A 156 -12.35 -1.30 -11.52
N GLU A 157 -12.72 -0.59 -12.60
CA GLU A 157 -13.81 -0.94 -13.50
C GLU A 157 -13.64 -2.35 -14.09
N MET A 158 -12.41 -2.72 -14.47
CA MET A 158 -12.13 -4.06 -14.99
C MET A 158 -12.40 -5.15 -13.97
N LEU A 159 -11.96 -4.95 -12.71
CA LEU A 159 -12.18 -5.93 -11.64
C LEU A 159 -13.68 -6.09 -11.34
N GLU A 160 -14.43 -4.99 -11.35
CA GLU A 160 -15.89 -5.01 -11.20
C GLU A 160 -16.56 -5.79 -12.32
N HIS A 161 -16.24 -5.47 -13.59
CA HIS A 161 -16.80 -6.17 -14.75
C HIS A 161 -16.49 -7.68 -14.77
N LYS A 162 -15.35 -8.07 -14.18
CA LYS A 162 -14.97 -9.49 -14.04
C LYS A 162 -15.49 -10.13 -12.76
N ALA A 163 -16.24 -9.41 -11.94
CA ALA A 163 -16.74 -9.86 -10.64
C ALA A 163 -15.63 -10.42 -9.74
N ILE A 164 -14.44 -9.83 -9.79
CA ILE A 164 -13.31 -10.16 -8.93
C ILE A 164 -13.47 -9.38 -7.62
N THR A 165 -13.45 -10.08 -6.49
CA THR A 165 -13.46 -9.45 -5.16
C THR A 165 -12.14 -8.71 -4.94
N PHE A 166 -12.19 -7.44 -4.52
CA PHE A 166 -10.98 -6.66 -4.27
C PHE A 166 -11.18 -5.63 -3.16
N ALA A 167 -10.08 -5.20 -2.56
CA ALA A 167 -10.00 -4.04 -1.67
C ALA A 167 -8.86 -3.13 -2.13
N VAL A 168 -9.01 -1.83 -1.90
CA VAL A 168 -8.10 -0.81 -2.44
C VAL A 168 -7.36 -0.10 -1.31
N LEU A 169 -6.04 0.06 -1.46
CA LEU A 169 -5.27 1.03 -0.69
C LEU A 169 -5.64 2.44 -1.17
N GLY A 170 -6.52 3.12 -0.43
CA GLY A 170 -7.23 4.31 -0.88
C GLY A 170 -6.33 5.54 -1.10
N ASN A 171 -5.17 5.59 -0.42
CA ASN A 171 -4.21 6.68 -0.60
C ASN A 171 -3.56 6.70 -2.00
N ASN A 172 -3.69 5.62 -2.77
CA ASN A 172 -2.88 5.36 -3.96
C ASN A 172 -3.71 5.29 -5.26
N VAL A 173 -4.91 5.84 -5.29
CA VAL A 173 -5.78 5.85 -6.49
C VAL A 173 -5.71 7.21 -7.17
N ILE A 174 -5.28 7.24 -8.43
CA ILE A 174 -5.24 8.45 -9.26
C ILE A 174 -6.67 8.88 -9.59
N ASP A 175 -6.97 10.16 -9.46
CA ASP A 175 -8.27 10.77 -9.78
C ASP A 175 -9.46 10.04 -9.14
N ALA A 176 -9.25 9.51 -7.92
CA ALA A 176 -10.29 8.83 -7.17
C ALA A 176 -11.49 9.74 -6.93
N PRO A 177 -12.72 9.31 -7.26
CA PRO A 177 -13.92 10.05 -6.90
C PRO A 177 -14.08 10.09 -5.37
N PRO A 178 -14.72 11.15 -4.82
CA PRO A 178 -14.87 11.32 -3.37
C PRO A 178 -15.57 10.15 -2.69
N ASN A 179 -16.44 9.43 -3.43
CA ASN A 179 -17.23 8.31 -2.94
C ASN A 179 -16.88 7.05 -3.73
N LEU A 180 -15.78 6.38 -3.36
CA LEU A 180 -15.47 5.05 -3.89
C LEU A 180 -16.54 4.05 -3.42
N ARG A 181 -17.09 3.29 -4.38
CA ARG A 181 -18.12 2.25 -4.11
C ARG A 181 -17.52 0.87 -3.88
N HIS A 182 -16.31 0.82 -3.33
CA HIS A 182 -15.56 -0.42 -3.09
C HIS A 182 -15.05 -0.44 -1.66
N ASP A 183 -14.54 -1.59 -1.25
CA ASP A 183 -13.83 -1.72 0.01
C ASP A 183 -12.50 -0.95 -0.07
N VAL A 184 -12.32 0.00 0.84
CA VAL A 184 -11.17 0.90 0.89
C VAL A 184 -10.56 0.88 2.28
N VAL A 185 -9.23 0.78 2.34
CA VAL A 185 -8.45 1.02 3.55
C VAL A 185 -7.45 2.11 3.26
N LEU A 186 -7.36 3.13 4.11
CA LEU A 186 -6.45 4.26 3.93
C LEU A 186 -5.92 4.76 5.26
N SER A 187 -4.77 5.44 5.24
CA SER A 187 -4.30 6.27 6.34
C SER A 187 -4.88 7.69 6.22
N ASP A 188 -5.07 8.36 7.36
CA ASP A 188 -5.46 9.78 7.37
C ASP A 188 -4.26 10.71 7.17
N ASP A 189 -3.62 10.56 6.01
CA ASP A 189 -2.43 11.32 5.60
C ASP A 189 -2.72 12.82 5.39
N ILE A 190 -3.98 13.20 5.12
CA ILE A 190 -4.41 14.61 5.08
C ILE A 190 -4.30 15.21 6.49
N GLN A 191 -4.83 14.53 7.51
CA GLN A 191 -4.70 14.98 8.88
C GLN A 191 -3.25 14.93 9.34
N GLY A 192 -2.49 13.89 8.96
CA GLY A 192 -1.05 13.79 9.23
C GLY A 192 -0.27 14.98 8.68
N GLY A 193 -0.51 15.35 7.42
CA GLY A 193 0.11 16.54 6.81
C GLY A 193 -0.26 17.84 7.51
N TYR A 194 -1.49 17.97 7.96
CA TYR A 194 -1.95 19.10 8.77
C TYR A 194 -1.25 19.16 10.13
N ASP A 195 -1.18 18.04 10.86
CA ASP A 195 -0.58 17.97 12.19
C ASP A 195 0.93 18.24 12.14
N MET A 196 1.63 17.71 11.14
CA MET A 196 3.05 18.00 10.91
C MET A 196 3.29 19.48 10.64
N THR A 197 2.49 20.07 9.80
CA THR A 197 2.64 21.51 9.46
C THR A 197 2.41 22.38 10.69
N TRP A 198 1.37 22.10 11.48
CA TRP A 198 1.15 22.78 12.76
C TRP A 198 2.27 22.54 13.77
N HIS A 199 2.90 21.35 13.78
CA HIS A 199 4.07 21.12 14.60
C HIS A 199 5.20 22.07 14.23
N LEU A 200 5.52 22.21 12.95
CA LEU A 200 6.54 23.15 12.48
C LEU A 200 6.18 24.62 12.78
N ILE A 201 4.91 25.01 12.63
CA ILE A 201 4.43 26.35 12.98
C ILE A 201 4.59 26.62 14.48
N ARG A 202 4.27 25.67 15.34
CA ARG A 202 4.47 25.79 16.81
C ARG A 202 5.93 25.86 17.23
N LEU A 203 6.85 25.30 16.44
CA LEU A 203 8.29 25.48 16.62
C LEU A 203 8.79 26.86 16.18
N GLY A 204 7.92 27.74 15.68
CA GLY A 204 8.22 29.10 15.27
C GLY A 204 8.47 29.26 13.77
N HIS A 205 8.48 28.18 12.97
CA HIS A 205 8.70 28.30 11.54
C HIS A 205 7.56 29.03 10.84
N ARG A 206 7.93 29.99 9.96
CA ARG A 206 6.99 30.78 9.14
C ARG A 206 7.20 30.55 7.64
N ARG A 207 8.42 30.18 7.25
CA ARG A 207 8.81 29.87 5.87
C ARG A 207 9.07 28.39 5.76
N ILE A 208 7.96 27.63 5.55
CA ILE A 208 7.95 26.17 5.47
C ILE A 208 7.75 25.79 4.01
N GLY A 209 8.70 25.05 3.41
CA GLY A 209 8.59 24.52 2.05
C GLY A 209 8.04 23.10 2.04
N PHE A 210 7.14 22.78 1.12
CA PHE A 210 6.72 21.39 0.84
C PHE A 210 7.46 20.86 -0.39
N VAL A 211 7.98 19.63 -0.29
CA VAL A 211 8.65 18.93 -1.40
C VAL A 211 7.96 17.60 -1.67
N GLY A 212 7.49 17.41 -2.90
CA GLY A 212 6.83 16.18 -3.33
C GLY A 212 6.29 16.28 -4.75
N ASN A 213 5.94 15.15 -5.36
CA ASN A 213 5.25 15.11 -6.64
C ASN A 213 3.72 15.12 -6.42
N THR A 214 3.12 16.32 -6.35
CA THR A 214 1.68 16.48 -6.06
C THR A 214 0.75 15.95 -7.16
N ARG A 215 1.28 15.39 -8.26
CA ARG A 215 0.49 14.63 -9.24
C ARG A 215 0.21 13.19 -8.75
N LEU A 216 0.99 12.71 -7.78
CA LEU A 216 0.79 11.39 -7.18
C LEU A 216 -0.15 11.50 -5.98
N PRO A 217 -1.12 10.60 -5.82
CA PRO A 217 -2.21 10.75 -4.86
C PRO A 217 -1.75 10.96 -3.42
N TRP A 218 -0.78 10.18 -2.94
CA TRP A 218 -0.27 10.31 -1.56
C TRP A 218 0.42 11.64 -1.28
N PHE A 219 1.19 12.18 -2.24
CA PHE A 219 1.76 13.52 -2.09
C PHE A 219 0.68 14.61 -2.13
N ALA A 220 -0.32 14.47 -3.00
CA ALA A 220 -1.43 15.42 -3.10
C ALA A 220 -2.23 15.48 -1.79
N ARG A 221 -2.46 14.34 -1.15
CA ARG A 221 -3.20 14.25 0.11
C ARG A 221 -2.42 14.84 1.27
N CYS A 222 -1.14 14.48 1.43
CA CYS A 222 -0.24 15.07 2.42
C CYS A 222 -0.12 16.60 2.20
N PHE A 223 0.04 17.05 0.96
CA PHE A 223 0.05 18.46 0.59
C PHE A 223 -1.27 19.18 0.91
N ALA A 224 -2.41 18.52 0.78
CA ALA A 224 -3.70 19.13 1.15
C ALA A 224 -3.75 19.47 2.65
N GLY A 225 -3.20 18.60 3.51
CA GLY A 225 -3.06 18.89 4.93
C GLY A 225 -2.11 20.07 5.21
N TYR A 226 -0.93 20.07 4.58
CA TYR A 226 0.02 21.17 4.65
C TYR A 226 -0.62 22.49 4.21
N ARG A 227 -1.28 22.52 3.05
CA ARG A 227 -1.95 23.70 2.51
C ARG A 227 -3.00 24.24 3.48
N ARG A 228 -3.84 23.36 4.05
CA ARG A 228 -4.88 23.76 5.01
C ARG A 228 -4.26 24.45 6.23
N ALA A 229 -3.22 23.88 6.83
CA ALA A 229 -2.56 24.43 8.01
C ALA A 229 -1.88 25.80 7.72
N MET A 230 -1.20 25.92 6.58
CA MET A 230 -0.57 27.17 6.17
C MET A 230 -1.60 28.29 5.93
N MET A 231 -2.72 27.97 5.25
CA MET A 231 -3.80 28.92 5.01
C MET A 231 -4.48 29.37 6.31
N GLU A 232 -4.77 28.46 7.23
CA GLU A 232 -5.34 28.77 8.55
C GLU A 232 -4.39 29.65 9.40
N ALA A 233 -3.08 29.47 9.23
CA ALA A 233 -2.07 30.31 9.89
C ALA A 233 -1.77 31.63 9.17
N GLY A 234 -2.44 31.94 8.04
CA GLY A 234 -2.19 33.14 7.24
C GLY A 234 -0.80 33.20 6.60
N MET A 235 -0.21 32.02 6.28
CA MET A 235 1.14 31.92 5.75
C MET A 235 1.16 31.63 4.26
N GLU A 236 2.21 32.12 3.58
CA GLU A 236 2.43 31.89 2.16
C GLU A 236 2.78 30.41 1.89
N LEU A 237 2.15 29.85 0.85
CA LEU A 237 2.44 28.50 0.39
C LEU A 237 3.75 28.48 -0.41
N ARG A 238 4.67 27.60 -0.02
CA ARG A 238 5.94 27.38 -0.70
C ARG A 238 6.06 25.91 -1.03
N GLN A 239 6.03 25.58 -2.30
CA GLN A 239 6.12 24.20 -2.73
C GLN A 239 7.09 24.01 -3.90
N SER A 240 7.72 22.86 -3.97
CA SER A 240 8.40 22.38 -5.15
C SER A 240 7.86 20.99 -5.51
N SER A 241 7.26 20.88 -6.71
CA SER A 241 6.71 19.64 -7.23
C SER A 241 7.58 19.17 -8.40
N ILE A 242 8.33 18.11 -8.17
CA ILE A 242 9.21 17.50 -9.16
C ILE A 242 8.55 16.24 -9.69
N SER A 243 8.48 16.10 -11.03
CA SER A 243 7.95 14.91 -11.69
C SER A 243 9.09 13.90 -11.90
N SER A 244 9.22 12.94 -10.98
CA SER A 244 10.13 11.81 -11.06
C SER A 244 9.47 10.57 -10.46
N GLU A 245 9.96 9.39 -10.81
CA GLU A 245 9.60 8.12 -10.17
C GLU A 245 10.49 7.81 -8.95
N ASP A 246 11.63 8.50 -8.82
CA ASP A 246 12.56 8.39 -7.70
C ASP A 246 12.26 9.45 -6.63
N ASP A 247 11.77 9.01 -5.49
CA ASP A 247 11.41 9.88 -4.37
C ASP A 247 12.64 10.64 -3.83
N GLY A 248 13.84 10.06 -3.87
CA GLY A 248 15.09 10.72 -3.47
C GLY A 248 15.47 11.84 -4.45
N GLU A 249 15.28 11.64 -5.74
CA GLU A 249 15.46 12.68 -6.76
C GLU A 249 14.47 13.83 -6.58
N ILE A 250 13.19 13.50 -6.31
CA ILE A 250 12.17 14.50 -5.96
C ILE A 250 12.65 15.37 -4.81
N GLY A 251 13.14 14.74 -3.73
CA GLY A 251 13.65 15.42 -2.55
C GLY A 251 14.84 16.32 -2.86
N TYR A 252 15.81 15.81 -3.61
CA TYR A 252 17.04 16.54 -3.94
C TYR A 252 16.75 17.76 -4.82
N LEU A 253 16.12 17.57 -5.96
CA LEU A 253 15.82 18.65 -6.91
C LEU A 253 14.82 19.65 -6.34
N GLY A 254 13.80 19.17 -5.62
CA GLY A 254 12.81 20.03 -4.97
C GLY A 254 13.44 20.95 -3.92
N THR A 255 14.38 20.43 -3.13
CA THR A 255 15.13 21.23 -2.17
C THR A 255 16.00 22.29 -2.84
N LYS A 256 16.74 21.92 -3.90
CA LYS A 256 17.55 22.88 -4.65
C LYS A 256 16.68 24.01 -5.23
N SER A 257 15.49 23.69 -5.73
CA SER A 257 14.52 24.68 -6.21
C SER A 257 14.08 25.63 -5.09
N LEU A 258 13.73 25.11 -3.90
CA LEU A 258 13.33 25.93 -2.75
C LEU A 258 14.47 26.83 -2.24
N LEU A 259 15.70 26.33 -2.24
CA LEU A 259 16.87 27.10 -1.79
C LEU A 259 17.26 28.23 -2.76
N SER A 260 16.86 28.14 -4.03
CA SER A 260 17.11 29.19 -5.02
C SER A 260 16.13 30.38 -4.94
N ALA A 261 15.10 30.28 -4.08
CA ALA A 261 14.15 31.35 -3.88
C ALA A 261 14.80 32.55 -3.12
N SER A 262 14.29 33.75 -3.35
CA SER A 262 14.82 35.00 -2.77
C SER A 262 14.71 35.03 -1.24
N GLU A 263 13.71 34.38 -0.66
CA GLU A 263 13.52 34.28 0.78
C GLU A 263 13.92 32.92 1.31
N PRO A 264 14.86 32.85 2.28
CA PRO A 264 15.35 31.59 2.81
C PRO A 264 14.23 30.83 3.56
N ILE A 265 14.06 29.56 3.25
CA ILE A 265 13.19 28.64 4.01
C ILE A 265 13.87 28.29 5.36
N THR A 266 13.06 28.00 6.39
CA THR A 266 13.53 27.58 7.71
C THR A 266 13.16 26.16 8.04
N ALA A 267 12.20 25.58 7.31
CA ALA A 267 11.81 24.19 7.41
C ALA A 267 11.37 23.65 6.05
N ILE A 268 11.58 22.34 5.86
CA ILE A 268 11.09 21.58 4.71
C ILE A 268 10.23 20.43 5.23
N PHE A 269 9.01 20.31 4.68
CA PHE A 269 8.17 19.14 4.84
C PHE A 269 8.24 18.32 3.55
N ALA A 270 8.91 17.18 3.62
CA ALA A 270 8.98 16.20 2.54
C ALA A 270 7.76 15.28 2.58
N GLY A 271 7.10 15.07 1.45
CA GLY A 271 5.83 14.34 1.39
C GLY A 271 5.93 12.84 1.69
N ASN A 272 7.15 12.28 1.80
CA ASN A 272 7.43 10.98 2.40
C ASN A 272 8.90 10.90 2.88
N ASP A 273 9.24 9.87 3.66
CA ASP A 273 10.59 9.70 4.21
C ASP A 273 11.69 9.48 3.15
N PRO A 274 11.48 8.73 2.06
CA PRO A 274 12.47 8.65 0.97
C PRO A 274 12.74 10.00 0.30
N THR A 275 11.72 10.84 0.14
CA THR A 275 11.89 12.22 -0.31
C THR A 275 12.70 13.03 0.70
N ALA A 276 12.46 12.84 2.02
CA ALA A 276 13.27 13.49 3.06
C ALA A 276 14.74 13.08 2.97
N HIS A 277 15.07 11.84 2.62
CA HIS A 277 16.47 11.43 2.39
C HIS A 277 17.13 12.27 1.28
N GLY A 278 16.39 12.54 0.18
CA GLY A 278 16.86 13.44 -0.89
C GLY A 278 17.04 14.88 -0.40
N VAL A 279 16.14 15.38 0.49
CA VAL A 279 16.26 16.68 1.15
C VAL A 279 17.55 16.77 1.98
N TYR A 280 17.84 15.75 2.80
CA TYR A 280 19.07 15.66 3.59
C TYR A 280 20.32 15.78 2.71
N LYS A 281 20.33 15.04 1.61
CA LYS A 281 21.45 15.11 0.65
C LYS A 281 21.60 16.50 0.06
N ALA A 282 20.52 17.14 -0.37
CA ALA A 282 20.56 18.45 -1.00
C ALA A 282 21.02 19.56 -0.01
N LEU A 283 20.56 19.52 1.25
CA LEU A 283 20.99 20.44 2.29
C LEU A 283 22.48 20.27 2.60
N ARG A 284 22.95 19.03 2.77
CA ARG A 284 24.37 18.75 2.98
C ARG A 284 25.23 19.26 1.83
N ASP A 285 24.84 18.99 0.58
CA ASP A 285 25.57 19.44 -0.62
C ASP A 285 25.52 20.98 -0.78
N SER A 286 24.63 21.66 -0.03
CA SER A 286 24.53 23.13 0.05
C SER A 286 25.23 23.70 1.28
N GLY A 287 25.89 22.88 2.11
CA GLY A 287 26.56 23.29 3.33
C GLY A 287 25.62 23.66 4.48
N LEU A 288 24.34 23.28 4.42
CA LEU A 288 23.30 23.57 5.41
C LEU A 288 23.13 22.37 6.36
N ARG A 289 23.02 22.67 7.66
CA ARG A 289 22.91 21.68 8.74
C ARG A 289 21.45 21.46 9.12
N ILE A 290 21.13 20.21 9.44
CA ILE A 290 19.84 19.78 9.98
C ILE A 290 20.03 19.48 11.47
N PRO A 291 19.21 20.04 12.36
CA PRO A 291 18.15 21.04 12.15
C PRO A 291 18.63 22.50 12.25
N ASP A 292 19.95 22.76 12.44
CA ASP A 292 20.49 24.06 12.83
C ASP A 292 20.17 25.19 11.83
N ASP A 293 20.28 24.92 10.55
CA ASP A 293 20.02 25.90 9.49
C ASP A 293 18.60 25.69 8.88
N VAL A 294 18.19 24.41 8.69
CA VAL A 294 16.87 24.04 8.17
C VAL A 294 16.33 22.82 8.90
N SER A 295 15.14 22.93 9.49
CA SER A 295 14.39 21.79 10.03
C SER A 295 13.82 20.94 8.89
N VAL A 296 13.80 19.60 9.05
CA VAL A 296 13.24 18.69 8.04
C VAL A 296 12.22 17.76 8.68
N ALA A 297 11.05 17.66 8.07
CA ALA A 297 9.99 16.75 8.46
C ALA A 297 9.63 15.81 7.30
N GLY A 298 9.12 14.61 7.60
CA GLY A 298 8.73 13.58 6.64
C GLY A 298 7.33 13.04 6.87
N CYS A 299 6.99 12.00 6.11
CA CYS A 299 5.73 11.27 6.22
C CYS A 299 5.98 9.78 5.93
N ASN A 300 5.23 8.92 6.59
CA ASN A 300 5.08 7.46 6.58
C ASN A 300 5.95 6.65 7.57
N ASP A 301 6.97 7.23 8.20
CA ASP A 301 7.85 6.60 9.20
C ASP A 301 8.40 5.23 8.76
N THR A 302 8.87 5.17 7.51
CA THR A 302 9.42 3.92 6.97
C THR A 302 10.94 3.81 7.15
N VAL A 303 11.65 4.94 6.98
CA VAL A 303 13.12 5.02 7.09
C VAL A 303 13.59 6.17 7.99
N GLY A 304 12.66 6.90 8.60
CA GLY A 304 12.95 8.11 9.36
C GLY A 304 13.92 7.90 10.52
N SER A 305 13.89 6.74 11.19
CA SER A 305 14.80 6.39 12.27
C SER A 305 16.24 6.09 11.81
N TRP A 306 16.46 5.84 10.53
CA TRP A 306 17.79 5.53 9.95
C TRP A 306 18.52 6.76 9.44
N LEU A 307 17.81 7.88 9.34
CA LEU A 307 18.43 9.15 8.97
C LEU A 307 19.16 9.77 10.18
N TYR A 308 20.18 10.56 9.92
CA TYR A 308 20.91 11.27 10.95
C TYR A 308 21.04 12.76 10.60
N PRO A 309 20.52 13.66 11.45
CA PRO A 309 19.72 13.38 12.66
C PRO A 309 18.42 12.63 12.35
N GLY A 310 17.86 11.92 13.34
CA GLY A 310 16.62 11.16 13.19
C GLY A 310 15.46 12.03 12.70
N LEU A 311 14.71 11.56 11.70
CA LEU A 311 13.67 12.34 11.04
C LEU A 311 12.38 12.40 11.86
N THR A 312 11.92 13.60 12.19
CA THR A 312 10.56 13.88 12.65
C THR A 312 9.59 13.60 11.50
N THR A 313 8.62 12.73 11.70
CA THR A 313 7.77 12.23 10.61
C THR A 313 6.35 11.88 11.09
N ILE A 314 5.44 11.68 10.16
CA ILE A 314 4.11 11.11 10.42
C ILE A 314 4.17 9.60 10.21
N ARG A 315 3.72 8.83 11.20
CA ARG A 315 3.58 7.37 11.13
C ARG A 315 2.21 7.00 10.59
N GLU A 316 2.18 6.15 9.56
CA GLU A 316 0.96 5.72 8.86
C GLU A 316 0.56 4.26 9.15
N PHE A 317 1.29 3.53 9.97
CA PHE A 317 1.03 2.13 10.36
C PHE A 317 0.82 1.17 9.16
N PRO A 318 1.78 1.04 8.25
CA PRO A 318 1.60 0.26 7.02
C PRO A 318 1.26 -1.22 7.27
N GLU A 319 1.77 -1.86 8.32
CA GLU A 319 1.40 -3.24 8.66
C GLU A 319 -0.10 -3.35 9.02
N GLN A 320 -0.61 -2.36 9.74
CA GLN A 320 -2.03 -2.31 10.10
C GLN A 320 -2.91 -2.08 8.86
N LEU A 321 -2.46 -1.25 7.91
CA LEU A 321 -3.14 -1.10 6.62
C LEU A 321 -3.24 -2.46 5.92
N GLY A 322 -2.16 -3.24 5.88
CA GLY A 322 -2.13 -4.59 5.30
C GLY A 322 -3.08 -5.56 5.98
N THR A 323 -3.08 -5.59 7.31
CA THR A 323 -4.01 -6.40 8.12
C THR A 323 -5.46 -6.06 7.80
N ASN A 324 -5.83 -4.77 7.84
CA ASN A 324 -7.20 -4.32 7.59
C ASN A 324 -7.65 -4.62 6.15
N LEU A 325 -6.76 -4.50 5.15
CA LEU A 325 -7.09 -4.88 3.77
C LEU A 325 -7.49 -6.36 3.66
N VAL A 326 -6.80 -7.25 4.36
CA VAL A 326 -7.15 -8.69 4.40
C VAL A 326 -8.46 -8.90 5.15
N GLU A 327 -8.65 -8.31 6.33
CA GLU A 327 -9.87 -8.47 7.14
C GLU A 327 -11.11 -8.02 6.37
N VAL A 328 -11.05 -6.86 5.70
CA VAL A 328 -12.12 -6.36 4.84
C VAL A 328 -12.43 -7.34 3.70
N LEU A 329 -11.40 -7.91 3.06
CA LEU A 329 -11.58 -8.91 2.01
C LEU A 329 -12.18 -10.21 2.52
N LEU A 330 -11.72 -10.72 3.66
CA LEU A 330 -12.29 -11.93 4.27
C LEU A 330 -13.76 -11.72 4.64
N ASN A 331 -14.10 -10.56 5.19
CA ASN A 331 -15.47 -10.19 5.46
C ASN A 331 -16.30 -10.09 4.16
N ARG A 332 -15.78 -9.47 3.09
CA ARG A 332 -16.44 -9.40 1.78
C ARG A 332 -16.70 -10.78 1.17
N ILE A 333 -15.73 -11.70 1.28
CA ILE A 333 -15.89 -13.08 0.81
C ILE A 333 -16.98 -13.82 1.60
N ALA A 334 -17.06 -13.61 2.91
CA ALA A 334 -18.09 -14.21 3.77
C ALA A 334 -19.47 -13.56 3.54
N ASN A 335 -19.52 -12.26 3.31
CA ASN A 335 -20.73 -11.44 3.21
C ASN A 335 -20.77 -10.63 1.90
N PRO A 336 -20.96 -11.25 0.72
CA PRO A 336 -20.81 -10.58 -0.59
C PRO A 336 -21.81 -9.44 -0.85
N ARG A 337 -22.93 -9.39 -0.12
CA ARG A 337 -23.97 -8.38 -0.27
C ARG A 337 -23.88 -7.22 0.71
N GLN A 338 -22.90 -7.22 1.59
CA GLN A 338 -22.68 -6.12 2.52
C GLN A 338 -22.28 -4.84 1.77
N ASP A 339 -22.66 -3.68 2.29
CA ASP A 339 -22.21 -2.39 1.76
C ASP A 339 -20.67 -2.28 1.79
N PRO A 340 -20.08 -1.55 0.85
CA PRO A 340 -18.64 -1.30 0.84
C PRO A 340 -18.18 -0.64 2.15
N GLN A 341 -17.00 -1.06 2.63
CA GLN A 341 -16.38 -0.55 3.84
C GLN A 341 -15.30 0.47 3.50
N CYS A 342 -15.25 1.57 4.26
CA CYS A 342 -14.16 2.52 4.23
C CYS A 342 -13.51 2.56 5.62
N VAL A 343 -12.31 2.00 5.73
CA VAL A 343 -11.54 1.95 6.97
C VAL A 343 -10.44 3.01 6.91
N THR A 344 -10.50 4.00 7.79
CA THR A 344 -9.45 5.02 7.91
C THR A 344 -8.62 4.76 9.17
N ILE A 345 -7.30 4.63 8.99
CA ILE A 345 -6.34 4.46 10.10
C ILE A 345 -5.78 5.83 10.45
N PRO A 346 -5.93 6.29 11.71
CA PRO A 346 -5.36 7.55 12.14
C PRO A 346 -3.82 7.49 12.09
N THR A 347 -3.21 8.65 11.86
CA THR A 347 -1.76 8.82 11.84
C THR A 347 -1.23 9.33 13.19
N GLU A 348 0.09 9.20 13.41
CA GLU A 348 0.79 9.65 14.62
C GLU A 348 1.98 10.54 14.27
N LEU A 349 2.13 11.68 14.97
CA LEU A 349 3.32 12.52 14.85
C LEU A 349 4.46 11.93 15.70
N VAL A 350 5.51 11.47 15.04
CA VAL A 350 6.74 10.95 15.67
C VAL A 350 7.81 12.03 15.65
N LYS A 351 8.09 12.61 16.82
CA LYS A 351 9.12 13.66 16.98
C LYS A 351 10.49 13.04 17.16
N ARG A 352 11.47 13.54 16.41
CA ARG A 352 12.90 13.18 16.48
C ARG A 352 13.76 14.45 16.38
N GLU A 353 15.02 14.30 16.04
CA GLU A 353 16.02 15.37 16.15
C GLU A 353 16.07 16.32 14.93
N SER A 354 15.40 16.02 13.84
CA SER A 354 15.48 16.79 12.58
C SER A 354 14.76 18.12 12.59
N CYS A 355 13.98 18.41 13.65
CA CYS A 355 13.28 19.68 13.81
C CYS A 355 13.70 20.36 15.12
N ARG A 356 13.91 21.68 15.06
CA ARG A 356 14.20 22.50 16.24
C ARG A 356 13.25 23.68 16.35
N SER A 357 13.09 24.19 17.57
CA SER A 357 12.45 25.49 17.77
C SER A 357 13.35 26.62 17.28
N ILE A 358 12.75 27.58 16.61
CA ILE A 358 13.39 28.84 16.26
C ILE A 358 12.71 29.96 17.02
N SER A 359 13.49 30.86 17.64
CA SER A 359 12.91 32.06 18.23
C SER A 359 12.19 32.86 17.14
N PRO A 360 11.01 33.45 17.42
CA PRO A 360 10.40 34.37 16.48
C PRO A 360 11.46 35.44 16.13
N VAL A 361 11.79 35.57 14.85
CA VAL A 361 12.55 36.74 14.40
C VAL A 361 11.68 37.91 14.78
N ALA A 362 12.19 38.79 15.67
CA ALA A 362 11.50 40.02 16.02
C ALA A 362 11.19 40.74 14.72
N ASP A 363 9.91 40.95 14.46
CA ASP A 363 9.45 41.71 13.27
C ASP A 363 10.03 43.11 13.40
N PRO A 364 10.95 43.57 12.50
CA PRO A 364 11.52 44.88 12.59
C PRO A 364 10.48 46.02 12.45
N GLY A 365 9.21 45.70 12.12
CA GLY A 365 8.09 46.59 11.99
C GLY A 365 7.19 46.77 13.21
N ALA A 366 7.35 45.96 14.28
CA ALA A 366 6.55 46.06 15.52
C ALA A 366 7.16 47.00 16.55
N SER A 367 7.73 48.12 16.12
CA SER A 367 8.24 49.18 17.03
C SER A 367 7.23 50.30 17.09
N THR A 368 6.77 50.59 18.34
CA THR A 368 6.15 51.85 18.78
C THR A 368 4.67 52.12 18.38
N HIS A 369 3.72 51.48 19.09
CA HIS A 369 2.47 52.17 19.46
C HIS A 369 1.88 51.65 20.78
N ALA A 370 2.69 51.65 21.86
CA ALA A 370 2.18 51.41 23.22
C ALA A 370 3.02 52.17 24.27
N ALA A 371 3.07 53.47 24.18
CA ALA A 371 3.53 54.30 25.28
C ALA A 371 3.03 55.73 25.13
N ALA A 372 1.75 55.99 25.35
CA ALA A 372 1.20 57.30 25.69
C ALA A 372 -0.30 57.19 26.04
N VAL A 373 -0.66 56.66 27.19
CA VAL A 373 -1.84 57.07 27.98
C VAL A 373 -1.68 56.54 29.39
N VAL A 374 -0.90 57.17 30.18
CA VAL A 374 -1.10 57.27 31.64
C VAL A 374 -0.54 58.64 32.04
N MET A 375 -1.39 59.61 32.23
CA MET A 375 -1.38 60.65 33.24
C MET A 375 -2.40 61.73 32.85
N SER A 376 -3.55 61.68 33.45
CA SER A 376 -4.16 62.84 34.08
C SER A 376 -5.52 62.50 34.67
N ARG A 377 -5.56 62.64 35.95
CA ARG A 377 -6.62 62.73 36.93
C ARG A 377 -7.12 61.44 37.57
#